data_4fd30e4f327e8dea4ed07cd639e4d1fb
#
_entry.id   4fd30e4f327e8dea4ed07cd639e4d1fb
#
_cell.length_a   1.000
_cell.length_b   1.000
_cell.length_c   1.000
_cell.angle_alpha   90.00
_cell.angle_beta   90.00
_cell.angle_gamma   90.00
#
_symmetry.space_group_name_H-M   'P 1'
#
loop_
_entity.id
_entity.type
_entity.pdbx_description
1 polymer ?
#
loop_
_entity_poly.entity_id
_entity_poly.type
_entity_poly.pdbx_seq_one_letter_code
_entity_poly.pdbx_strand_id
1 'polypeptide(L)' 'MFEIAEIVKSLQDLTKRYGLKILYVDFTDVTLISRIGFSHEIFIHIYTNVKKEKLNMALIVAGGKNLWDR' A
#
# COMPACT_ATOMS: atom_id res chain seq x y z
N MET A 1 0.06 -17.02 -9.61
CA MET A 1 1.12 -16.09 -9.14
C MET A 1 0.81 -14.69 -9.63
N PHE A 2 0.90 -13.72 -8.75
CA PHE A 2 0.65 -12.33 -9.12
C PHE A 2 1.93 -11.66 -9.56
N GLU A 3 1.83 -10.84 -10.59
CA GLU A 3 2.93 -9.99 -10.99
C GLU A 3 2.76 -8.63 -10.33
N ILE A 4 3.88 -7.97 -10.07
CA ILE A 4 3.84 -6.64 -9.44
C ILE A 4 3.03 -5.65 -10.28
N ALA A 5 3.15 -5.72 -11.60
CA ALA A 5 2.40 -4.83 -12.49
C ALA A 5 0.90 -4.99 -12.31
N GLU A 6 0.43 -6.22 -12.12
CA GLU A 6 -0.99 -6.48 -11.88
C GLU A 6 -1.44 -5.93 -10.54
N ILE A 7 -0.60 -6.05 -9.52
CA ILE A 7 -0.90 -5.52 -8.20
C ILE A 7 -0.99 -4.00 -8.24
N VAL A 8 -0.06 -3.35 -8.92
CA VAL A 8 -0.07 -1.89 -9.07
C VAL A 8 -1.37 -1.44 -9.76
N LYS A 9 -1.75 -2.14 -10.82
CA LYS A 9 -2.98 -1.81 -11.54
C LYS A 9 -4.21 -1.98 -10.64
N SER A 10 -4.25 -3.05 -9.86
CA SER A 10 -5.34 -3.28 -8.92
C SER A 10 -5.43 -2.18 -7.87
N LEU A 11 -4.28 -1.72 -7.38
CA LEU A 11 -4.25 -0.63 -6.42
C LEU A 11 -4.76 0.68 -7.03
N GLN A 12 -4.42 0.96 -8.28
CA GLN A 12 -4.90 2.13 -8.98
C GLN A 12 -6.43 2.07 -9.14
N ASP A 13 -6.96 0.92 -9.52
CA ASP A 13 -8.39 0.71 -9.63
C ASP A 13 -9.09 0.93 -8.29
N LEU A 14 -8.51 0.38 -7.24
CA LEU A 14 -9.08 0.48 -5.91
C LEU A 14 -9.13 1.92 -5.43
N THR A 15 -8.03 2.65 -5.62
CA THR A 15 -7.98 4.06 -5.21
C THR A 15 -8.99 4.89 -5.96
N LYS A 16 -9.12 4.65 -7.26
CA LYS A 16 -10.09 5.36 -8.08
C LYS A 16 -11.52 5.07 -7.64
N ARG A 17 -11.80 3.82 -7.33
CA ARG A 17 -13.15 3.39 -6.95
C ARG A 17 -13.59 3.99 -5.62
N TYR A 18 -12.69 4.10 -4.66
CA TYR A 18 -13.03 4.56 -3.32
C TYR A 18 -12.60 6.00 -3.02
N GLY A 19 -12.13 6.71 -4.04
CA GLY A 19 -11.73 8.11 -3.86
C GLY A 19 -10.47 8.27 -3.02
N LEU A 20 -9.63 7.26 -2.98
CA LEU A 20 -8.36 7.33 -2.27
C LEU A 20 -7.27 7.90 -3.16
N LYS A 21 -6.13 8.20 -2.56
CA LYS A 21 -4.97 8.71 -3.29
C LYS A 21 -3.80 7.76 -3.14
N ILE A 22 -3.02 7.64 -4.20
CA ILE A 22 -1.73 6.95 -4.11
C ILE A 22 -0.72 7.99 -3.68
N LEU A 23 -0.25 7.89 -2.44
CA LEU A 23 0.68 8.85 -1.86
C LEU A 23 2.12 8.52 -2.20
N TYR A 24 2.39 7.24 -2.39
CA TYR A 24 3.73 6.77 -2.70
C TYR A 24 3.64 5.39 -3.31
N VAL A 25 4.44 5.13 -4.32
CA VAL A 25 4.57 3.79 -4.87
C VAL A 25 5.98 3.61 -5.41
N ASP A 26 6.58 2.48 -5.06
CA ASP A 26 7.88 2.09 -5.57
C ASP A 26 7.85 0.57 -5.72
N PHE A 27 8.41 0.07 -6.79
CA PHE A 27 8.35 -1.36 -7.03
C PHE A 27 9.52 -1.84 -7.87
N THR A 28 9.81 -3.12 -7.70
CA THR A 28 10.77 -3.86 -8.52
C THR A 28 10.03 -5.02 -9.17
N ASP A 29 10.77 -5.96 -9.76
CA ASP A 29 10.15 -7.14 -10.37
C ASP A 29 9.42 -8.01 -9.36
N VAL A 30 9.84 -7.96 -8.10
CA VAL A 30 9.32 -8.87 -7.08
C VAL A 30 8.79 -8.16 -5.84
N THR A 31 9.04 -6.87 -5.68
CA THR A 31 8.60 -6.14 -4.48
C THR A 31 7.77 -4.93 -4.84
N LEU A 32 6.90 -4.55 -3.90
CA LEU A 32 6.07 -3.36 -4.02
C LEU A 32 5.98 -2.70 -2.66
N ILE A 33 6.22 -1.40 -2.62
CA ILE A 33 5.98 -0.58 -1.44
C ILE A 33 5.03 0.53 -1.87
N SER A 34 3.92 0.66 -1.16
CA SER A 34 2.90 1.64 -1.53
C SER A 34 2.27 2.25 -0.29
N ARG A 35 1.86 3.51 -0.42
CA ARG A 35 1.09 4.20 0.60
C ARG A 35 -0.15 4.76 -0.07
N ILE A 36 -1.30 4.34 0.40
CA ILE A 36 -2.58 4.68 -0.19
C ILE A 36 -3.50 5.17 0.92
N GLY A 37 -4.16 6.29 0.71
CA GLY A 37 -5.07 6.78 1.72
C GLY A 37 -5.73 8.08 1.36
N PHE A 38 -6.27 8.74 2.38
CA PHE A 38 -6.96 10.02 2.21
C PHE A 38 -5.98 11.19 2.20
N SER A 39 -4.90 11.07 2.96
CA SER A 39 -3.90 12.14 3.08
C SER A 39 -2.61 11.55 3.63
N HIS A 40 -1.57 12.39 3.73
CA HIS A 40 -0.31 11.96 4.36
C HIS A 40 -0.47 11.67 5.85
N GLU A 41 -1.61 12.04 6.41
CA GLU A 41 -1.87 11.82 7.82
C GLU A 41 -2.66 10.54 8.10
N ILE A 42 -3.42 10.08 7.12
CA ILE A 42 -4.21 8.85 7.26
C ILE A 42 -4.03 8.02 6.01
N PHE A 43 -3.27 6.96 6.12
CA PHE A 43 -2.97 6.13 4.97
C PHE A 43 -2.62 4.70 5.38
N ILE A 44 -2.67 3.81 4.41
CA ILE A 44 -2.27 2.42 4.59
C ILE A 44 -0.92 2.24 3.91
N HIS A 45 0.03 1.69 4.65
CA HIS A 45 1.33 1.33 4.12
C HIS A 45 1.29 -0.14 3.72
N ILE A 46 1.66 -0.43 2.48
CA ILE A 46 1.59 -1.79 1.93
C ILE A 46 2.98 -2.20 1.47
N TYR A 47 3.41 -3.37 1.91
CA TYR A 47 4.64 -4.00 1.42
C TYR A 47 4.30 -5.38 0.91
N THR A 48 4.74 -5.68 -0.29
CA THR A 48 4.50 -6.99 -0.91
C THR A 48 5.79 -7.52 -1.52
N ASN A 49 6.05 -8.79 -1.31
CA ASN A 49 7.13 -9.49 -1.98
C ASN A 49 6.57 -10.77 -2.58
N VAL A 50 6.39 -10.77 -3.90
CA VAL A 50 5.73 -11.90 -4.57
C VAL A 50 6.60 -13.14 -4.60
N LYS A 51 7.92 -12.97 -4.61
CA LYS A 51 8.83 -14.12 -4.61
C LYS A 51 8.79 -14.87 -3.29
N LYS A 52 8.65 -14.14 -2.18
CA LYS A 52 8.57 -14.72 -0.85
C LYS A 52 7.14 -14.90 -0.37
N GLU A 53 6.18 -14.55 -1.19
CA GLU A 53 4.76 -14.63 -0.88
C GLU A 53 4.41 -13.91 0.42
N LYS A 54 4.98 -12.71 0.60
CA LYS A 54 4.74 -11.90 1.79
C LYS A 54 3.91 -10.68 1.46
N LEU A 55 2.98 -10.38 2.37
CA LEU A 55 2.17 -9.17 2.28
C LEU A 55 2.05 -8.60 3.68
N ASN A 56 2.47 -7.34 3.84
CA ASN A 56 2.35 -6.61 5.09
C ASN A 56 1.57 -5.34 4.86
N MET A 57 0.64 -5.04 5.75
CA MET A 57 -0.18 -3.84 5.69
C MET A 57 -0.24 -3.21 7.07
N ALA A 58 -0.19 -1.89 7.10
CA ALA A 58 -0.30 -1.15 8.35
C ALA A 58 -1.09 0.13 8.11
N LEU A 59 -2.05 0.40 8.98
CA LEU A 59 -2.80 1.64 8.95
C LEU A 59 -2.09 2.65 9.83
N ILE A 60 -1.80 3.82 9.26
CA ILE A 60 -1.09 4.89 9.94
C ILE A 60 -2.02 6.09 10.04
N VAL A 61 -2.13 6.64 11.24
CA VAL A 61 -3.00 7.78 11.52
C VAL A 61 -2.17 8.92 12.08
N ALA A 62 -2.54 10.13 11.71
CA ALA A 62 -1.87 11.35 12.15
C ALA A 62 -1.73 11.41 13.66
N GLY A 63 -0.70 12.07 14.12
CA GLY A 63 -0.34 12.10 15.51
C GLY A 63 0.78 11.12 15.84
N GLY A 64 1.23 10.44 14.81
CA GLY A 64 2.38 9.56 14.92
C GLY A 64 2.09 8.22 15.56
N LYS A 65 0.84 7.90 15.77
CA LYS A 65 0.51 6.63 16.38
C LYS A 65 -0.09 5.68 15.35
N ASN A 66 0.43 4.49 15.34
CA ASN A 66 -0.14 3.40 14.59
C ASN A 66 -1.18 2.71 15.46
N LEU A 67 -2.36 2.46 14.91
CA LEU A 67 -3.44 1.83 15.68
C LEU A 67 -3.09 0.43 16.15
N TRP A 68 -2.13 -0.21 15.51
CA TRP A 68 -1.68 -1.54 15.88
C TRP A 68 -0.50 -1.54 16.83
N ASP A 69 0.04 -0.38 17.11
CA ASP A 69 1.21 -0.24 17.95
C ASP A 69 0.83 -0.48 19.41
N ARG A 70 1.67 -1.19 20.09
CA ARG A 70 1.46 -1.54 21.49
C ARG A 70 2.44 -0.81 22.37
#